data_c7a4e5f76d622e34c41fcb4fb5abeb2f
#
_entry.id   c7a4e5f76d622e34c41fcb4fb5abeb2f
#
_cell.length_a   1.000
_cell.length_b   1.000
_cell.length_c   1.000
_cell.angle_alpha   90.00
_cell.angle_beta   90.00
_cell.angle_gamma   90.00
#
_symmetry.space_group_name_H-M   'P 1'
#
loop_
_entity.id
_entity.type
_entity.pdbx_description
1 polymer ?
#
loop_
_entity_poly.entity_id
_entity_poly.type
_entity_poly.pdbx_seq_one_letter_code
_entity_poly.pdbx_strand_id
1 'polypeptide(L)'
;MNKLAILTDYFGDIILVQFEYFRPQSEIRKLVSSYYNVTVSDDVSDVMRAEIANLRFVIAGQVSADLNGAEEQYGPGDTLLCGPTYRWSHVRFTPGTQVFGAAITPMGWARLFDVDADQLADRLVPLEAYVEPSTLPLIQDILDAPDETQRVTAADRLFTAMVDPARRIDEEFLDQVTAWIASPEPNELAVLISEMSRSQRQIERLCKKYFGSAPKLLHRKFRALHSANRLTWQDLTDWRDIATTVYSDQSHFIREFKQFNGRTPSEFIKGAHILVRMTLQQRLQIDHESPFSLIG
;
A
#
# COMPACT_ATOMS: atom_id res chain seq x y z
N MET A 1 13.87 18.19 4.32
CA MET A 1 13.44 19.36 3.52
C MET A 1 12.06 19.03 2.97
N ASN A 2 11.02 19.63 3.57
CA ASN A 2 9.63 19.42 3.14
C ASN A 2 9.47 19.90 1.69
N LYS A 3 9.20 18.99 0.77
CA LYS A 3 8.81 19.37 -0.59
C LYS A 3 7.29 19.44 -0.65
N LEU A 4 6.77 20.66 -0.54
CA LEU A 4 5.40 20.96 -0.92
C LEU A 4 5.29 20.68 -2.43
N ALA A 5 4.50 19.69 -2.84
CA ALA A 5 4.15 19.56 -4.24
C ALA A 5 2.96 20.49 -4.49
N ILE A 6 3.22 21.59 -5.16
CA ILE A 6 2.18 22.47 -5.69
C ILE A 6 1.74 21.83 -7.01
N LEU A 7 0.50 21.34 -7.05
CA LEU A 7 -0.11 20.84 -8.27
C LEU A 7 -1.22 21.79 -8.67
N THR A 8 -1.29 22.10 -9.95
CA THR A 8 -2.44 22.77 -10.53
C THR A 8 -3.40 21.71 -11.05
N ASP A 9 -4.67 21.85 -10.74
CA ASP A 9 -5.72 21.03 -11.35
C ASP A 9 -5.91 21.35 -12.84
N TYR A 10 -6.90 20.69 -13.48
CA TYR A 10 -7.24 20.92 -14.90
C TYR A 10 -7.73 22.36 -15.19
N PHE A 11 -8.08 23.14 -14.15
CA PHE A 11 -8.57 24.52 -14.24
C PHE A 11 -7.53 25.57 -13.82
N GLY A 12 -6.33 25.13 -13.39
CA GLY A 12 -5.25 26.03 -12.99
C GLY A 12 -5.26 26.38 -11.52
N ASP A 13 -6.14 25.80 -10.70
CA ASP A 13 -6.19 25.99 -9.26
C ASP A 13 -5.07 25.23 -8.56
N ILE A 14 -4.48 25.83 -7.53
CA ILE A 14 -3.40 25.26 -6.74
C ILE A 14 -4.00 24.32 -5.70
N ILE A 15 -3.96 23.03 -5.97
CA ILE A 15 -4.29 21.99 -4.99
C ILE A 15 -3.05 21.68 -4.18
N LEU A 16 -3.08 21.97 -2.88
CA LEU A 16 -2.00 21.65 -1.97
C LEU A 16 -2.26 20.28 -1.35
N VAL A 17 -1.57 19.27 -1.88
CA VAL A 17 -1.43 17.96 -1.23
C VAL A 17 0.02 17.83 -0.80
N GLN A 18 0.23 17.59 0.47
CA GLN A 18 1.54 17.27 1.02
C GLN A 18 1.57 15.80 1.37
N PHE A 19 2.59 15.10 0.87
CA PHE A 19 2.81 13.70 1.15
C PHE A 19 4.25 13.52 1.63
N GLU A 20 4.42 12.94 2.83
CA GLU A 20 5.73 12.72 3.42
C GLU A 20 5.86 11.27 3.87
N TYR A 21 7.03 10.67 3.62
CA TYR A 21 7.37 9.34 4.10
C TYR A 21 8.37 9.42 5.24
N PHE A 22 8.22 8.50 6.20
CA PHE A 22 9.14 8.35 7.31
C PHE A 22 9.60 6.89 7.42
N ARG A 23 10.83 6.72 7.88
CA ARG A 23 11.42 5.41 8.05
C ARG A 23 11.10 4.88 9.45
N PRO A 24 10.59 3.64 9.57
CA PRO A 24 10.46 2.98 10.87
C PRO A 24 11.83 2.71 11.49
N GLN A 25 11.89 2.52 12.81
CA GLN A 25 13.10 2.06 13.50
C GLN A 25 13.56 0.68 12.97
N SER A 26 14.87 0.36 13.11
CA SER A 26 15.51 -0.80 12.47
C SER A 26 14.83 -2.14 12.78
N GLU A 27 14.36 -2.29 14.02
CA GLU A 27 13.80 -3.54 14.54
C GLU A 27 12.49 -3.95 13.88
N ILE A 28 11.73 -2.98 13.38
CA ILE A 28 10.42 -3.23 12.77
C ILE A 28 10.36 -3.01 11.25
N ARG A 29 11.46 -2.65 10.58
CA ARG A 29 11.48 -2.38 9.13
C ARG A 29 11.07 -3.56 8.26
N LYS A 30 11.28 -4.79 8.74
CA LYS A 30 10.78 -5.99 8.06
C LYS A 30 9.26 -6.10 8.15
N LEU A 31 8.62 -5.47 9.14
CA LEU A 31 7.18 -5.53 9.40
C LEU A 31 6.43 -4.35 8.79
N VAL A 32 7.02 -3.17 8.86
CA VAL A 32 6.48 -1.90 8.35
C VAL A 32 7.48 -1.32 7.37
N SER A 33 7.09 -1.22 6.09
CA SER A 33 8.00 -0.74 5.04
C SER A 33 8.22 0.76 5.12
N SER A 34 7.21 1.51 5.54
CA SER A 34 7.26 2.97 5.70
C SER A 34 6.08 3.47 6.51
N TYR A 35 6.26 4.60 7.19
CA TYR A 35 5.17 5.48 7.60
C TYR A 35 4.97 6.56 6.55
N TYR A 36 3.79 7.14 6.52
CA TYR A 36 3.49 8.28 5.67
C TYR A 36 2.50 9.24 6.34
N ASN A 37 2.59 10.51 5.98
CA ASN A 37 1.62 11.53 6.34
C ASN A 37 1.08 12.17 5.06
N VAL A 38 -0.23 12.31 4.98
CA VAL A 38 -0.94 13.01 3.89
C VAL A 38 -1.67 14.17 4.50
N THR A 39 -1.41 15.37 4.01
CA THR A 39 -2.17 16.58 4.37
C THR A 39 -2.77 17.17 3.11
N VAL A 40 -4.05 17.48 3.16
CA VAL A 40 -4.80 18.01 2.02
C VAL A 40 -5.46 19.30 2.43
N SER A 41 -5.19 20.40 1.71
CA SER A 41 -5.75 21.72 2.03
C SER A 41 -6.99 22.09 1.22
N ASP A 42 -7.38 21.27 0.23
CA ASP A 42 -8.54 21.47 -0.62
C ASP A 42 -9.33 20.17 -0.79
N ASP A 43 -10.50 20.22 -1.44
CA ASP A 43 -11.23 19.00 -1.83
C ASP A 43 -10.41 18.21 -2.87
N VAL A 44 -10.06 16.96 -2.52
CA VAL A 44 -9.35 16.04 -3.41
C VAL A 44 -10.14 14.77 -3.59
N SER A 45 -10.43 14.42 -4.84
CA SER A 45 -11.00 13.13 -5.22
C SER A 45 -10.10 12.45 -6.24
N ASP A 46 -9.64 11.24 -5.93
CA ASP A 46 -8.74 10.49 -6.81
C ASP A 46 -9.00 8.98 -6.70
N VAL A 47 -8.33 8.23 -7.54
CA VAL A 47 -8.33 6.78 -7.55
C VAL A 47 -7.02 6.28 -6.94
N MET A 48 -7.14 5.57 -5.83
CA MET A 48 -6.02 4.82 -5.24
C MET A 48 -5.87 3.48 -5.94
N ARG A 49 -4.64 3.16 -6.31
CA ARG A 49 -4.31 1.85 -6.90
C ARG A 49 -4.36 0.75 -5.84
N ALA A 50 -4.29 -0.51 -6.28
CA ALA A 50 -4.13 -1.64 -5.37
C ALA A 50 -2.85 -1.48 -4.52
N GLU A 51 -2.95 -1.80 -3.22
CA GLU A 51 -1.90 -1.59 -2.22
C GLU A 51 -1.57 -2.88 -1.45
N ILE A 52 -0.45 -2.90 -0.75
CA ILE A 52 -0.24 -3.82 0.37
C ILE A 52 -1.14 -3.41 1.54
N ALA A 53 -1.13 -4.19 2.62
CA ALA A 53 -1.90 -3.81 3.81
C ALA A 53 -1.41 -2.48 4.41
N ASN A 54 -2.32 -1.74 5.01
CA ASN A 54 -2.03 -0.44 5.64
C ASN A 54 -2.77 -0.30 6.96
N LEU A 55 -2.16 0.39 7.93
CA LEU A 55 -2.90 1.07 8.99
C LEU A 55 -3.06 2.54 8.64
N ARG A 56 -4.22 3.12 8.95
CA ARG A 56 -4.53 4.52 8.72
C ARG A 56 -5.16 5.13 9.96
N PHE A 57 -4.66 6.30 10.34
CA PHE A 57 -5.10 7.09 11.48
C PHE A 57 -5.58 8.43 10.94
N VAL A 58 -6.86 8.73 11.07
CA VAL A 58 -7.43 10.00 10.63
C VAL A 58 -7.18 11.02 11.75
N ILE A 59 -6.26 11.97 11.50
CA ILE A 59 -5.86 12.97 12.49
C ILE A 59 -6.78 14.20 12.45
N ALA A 60 -7.15 14.62 11.23
CA ALA A 60 -8.00 15.78 11.01
C ALA A 60 -8.81 15.64 9.71
N GLY A 61 -9.88 16.43 9.57
CA GLY A 61 -10.71 16.45 8.38
C GLY A 61 -11.52 15.16 8.20
N GLN A 62 -11.89 14.85 6.97
CA GLN A 62 -12.66 13.65 6.63
C GLN A 62 -12.13 12.99 5.37
N VAL A 63 -12.17 11.66 5.35
CA VAL A 63 -11.83 10.85 4.19
C VAL A 63 -12.96 9.87 3.89
N SER A 64 -13.35 9.73 2.61
CA SER A 64 -14.25 8.67 2.16
C SER A 64 -13.51 7.67 1.30
N ALA A 65 -13.91 6.40 1.38
CA ALA A 65 -13.39 5.32 0.54
C ALA A 65 -14.48 4.28 0.22
N ASP A 66 -14.37 3.62 -0.93
CA ASP A 66 -15.36 2.64 -1.42
C ASP A 66 -14.86 1.18 -1.37
N LEU A 67 -13.90 0.87 -0.52
CA LEU A 67 -13.29 -0.47 -0.46
C LEU A 67 -14.27 -1.58 -0.08
N ASN A 68 -15.23 -1.28 0.79
CA ASN A 68 -16.23 -2.27 1.26
C ASN A 68 -17.44 -2.44 0.32
N GLY A 69 -17.37 -1.89 -0.90
CA GLY A 69 -18.44 -1.96 -1.90
C GLY A 69 -19.50 -0.87 -1.78
N ALA A 70 -19.41 -0.03 -0.75
CA ALA A 70 -20.12 1.22 -0.58
C ALA A 70 -19.13 2.30 -0.15
N GLU A 71 -19.44 3.56 -0.45
CA GLU A 71 -18.65 4.68 0.06
C GLU A 71 -18.90 4.82 1.56
N GLU A 72 -17.83 4.73 2.34
CA GLU A 72 -17.83 4.93 3.78
C GLU A 72 -16.99 6.15 4.13
N GLN A 73 -17.40 6.88 5.17
CA GLN A 73 -16.75 8.11 5.61
C GLN A 73 -16.12 7.93 6.97
N TYR A 74 -14.90 8.46 7.12
CA TYR A 74 -14.08 8.39 8.32
C TYR A 74 -13.63 9.79 8.73
N GLY A 75 -13.57 10.04 10.05
CA GLY A 75 -13.22 11.32 10.63
C GLY A 75 -12.12 11.25 11.69
N PRO A 76 -11.82 12.37 12.35
CA PRO A 76 -10.76 12.44 13.37
C PRO A 76 -10.97 11.43 14.48
N GLY A 77 -9.92 10.67 14.79
CA GLY A 77 -9.93 9.59 15.76
C GLY A 77 -10.21 8.21 15.20
N ASP A 78 -10.72 8.09 13.96
CA ASP A 78 -10.89 6.79 13.33
C ASP A 78 -9.54 6.17 13.02
N THR A 79 -9.39 4.89 13.40
CA THR A 79 -8.21 4.09 13.16
C THR A 79 -8.58 2.82 12.40
N LEU A 80 -7.91 2.61 11.27
CA LEU A 80 -8.37 1.69 10.25
C LEU A 80 -7.29 0.69 9.89
N LEU A 81 -7.66 -0.59 9.84
CA LEU A 81 -6.88 -1.66 9.23
C LEU A 81 -7.41 -1.89 7.81
N CYS A 82 -6.59 -1.57 6.83
CA CYS A 82 -6.83 -1.90 5.43
C CYS A 82 -6.07 -3.19 5.10
N GLY A 83 -6.78 -4.24 4.75
CA GLY A 83 -6.17 -5.45 4.20
C GLY A 83 -5.49 -5.19 2.84
N PRO A 84 -4.69 -6.14 2.33
CA PRO A 84 -4.10 -6.00 1.01
C PRO A 84 -5.19 -5.90 -0.05
N THR A 85 -5.09 -4.91 -0.95
CA THR A 85 -6.14 -4.69 -1.95
C THR A 85 -5.75 -5.27 -3.31
N TYR A 86 -6.74 -5.82 -4.03
CA TYR A 86 -6.61 -6.43 -5.35
C TYR A 86 -7.45 -5.71 -6.42
N ARG A 87 -7.93 -4.55 -6.05
CA ARG A 87 -8.63 -3.60 -6.90
C ARG A 87 -8.25 -2.19 -6.52
N TRP A 88 -8.50 -1.27 -7.39
CA TRP A 88 -8.45 0.16 -7.10
C TRP A 88 -9.69 0.58 -6.28
N SER A 89 -9.60 1.73 -5.63
CA SER A 89 -10.70 2.36 -4.89
C SER A 89 -10.78 3.84 -5.17
N HIS A 90 -11.96 4.42 -5.08
CA HIS A 90 -12.12 5.86 -4.99
C HIS A 90 -11.83 6.31 -3.57
N VAL A 91 -11.14 7.45 -3.46
CA VAL A 91 -10.93 8.14 -2.20
C VAL A 91 -11.25 9.62 -2.37
N ARG A 92 -11.81 10.21 -1.34
CA ARG A 92 -12.07 11.65 -1.29
C ARG A 92 -11.61 12.19 0.05
N PHE A 93 -10.96 13.35 0.01
CA PHE A 93 -10.50 14.08 1.18
C PHE A 93 -11.16 15.45 1.19
N THR A 94 -11.65 15.88 2.35
CA THR A 94 -12.12 17.26 2.55
C THR A 94 -10.96 18.19 2.87
N PRO A 95 -11.11 19.52 2.72
CA PRO A 95 -10.09 20.49 3.11
C PRO A 95 -9.66 20.32 4.58
N GLY A 96 -8.36 20.39 4.83
CA GLY A 96 -7.79 20.24 6.16
C GLY A 96 -7.65 18.77 6.62
N THR A 97 -7.88 17.80 5.75
CA THR A 97 -7.67 16.39 6.09
C THR A 97 -6.21 16.09 6.30
N GLN A 98 -5.92 15.40 7.41
CA GLN A 98 -4.63 14.80 7.70
C GLN A 98 -4.80 13.32 8.05
N VAL A 99 -4.05 12.47 7.35
CA VAL A 99 -4.01 11.02 7.58
C VAL A 99 -2.57 10.59 7.78
N PHE A 100 -2.29 9.96 8.92
CA PHE A 100 -1.04 9.25 9.14
C PHE A 100 -1.26 7.77 8.82
N GLY A 101 -0.29 7.11 8.18
CA GLY A 101 -0.42 5.71 7.83
C GLY A 101 0.87 4.92 7.96
N ALA A 102 0.71 3.61 7.98
CA ALA A 102 1.80 2.63 8.03
C ALA A 102 1.57 1.54 7.00
N ALA A 103 2.52 1.35 6.10
CA ALA A 103 2.47 0.30 5.08
C ALA A 103 3.00 -1.01 5.66
N ILE A 104 2.12 -2.00 5.80
CA ILE A 104 2.39 -3.29 6.47
C ILE A 104 2.85 -4.30 5.43
N THR A 105 4.04 -4.87 5.62
CA THR A 105 4.54 -5.94 4.77
C THR A 105 3.80 -7.26 5.03
N PRO A 106 3.87 -8.26 4.15
CA PRO A 106 3.33 -9.59 4.44
C PRO A 106 3.97 -10.25 5.68
N MET A 107 5.26 -9.98 5.94
CA MET A 107 5.94 -10.37 7.17
C MET A 107 5.31 -9.67 8.39
N GLY A 108 5.03 -8.36 8.25
CA GLY A 108 4.33 -7.59 9.27
C GLY A 108 2.93 -8.11 9.52
N TRP A 109 2.16 -8.39 8.46
CA TRP A 109 0.84 -9.00 8.62
C TRP A 109 0.89 -10.28 9.46
N ALA A 110 1.80 -11.19 9.09
CA ALA A 110 1.97 -12.47 9.77
C ALA A 110 2.38 -12.33 11.25
N ARG A 111 3.16 -11.29 11.61
CA ARG A 111 3.64 -11.06 12.98
C ARG A 111 2.67 -10.28 13.86
N LEU A 112 1.92 -9.36 13.27
CA LEU A 112 1.11 -8.38 13.99
C LEU A 112 -0.35 -8.82 14.17
N PHE A 113 -0.92 -9.58 13.20
CA PHE A 113 -2.35 -9.89 13.20
C PHE A 113 -2.62 -11.39 13.25
N ASP A 114 -3.66 -11.79 14.00
CA ASP A 114 -4.14 -13.17 14.10
C ASP A 114 -5.34 -13.40 13.19
N VAL A 115 -5.22 -12.96 11.96
CA VAL A 115 -6.22 -13.14 10.92
C VAL A 115 -5.54 -13.39 9.58
N ASP A 116 -6.05 -14.35 8.81
CA ASP A 116 -5.52 -14.61 7.47
C ASP A 116 -5.82 -13.40 6.57
N ALA A 117 -4.83 -12.98 5.77
CA ALA A 117 -4.92 -11.74 4.98
C ALA A 117 -6.05 -11.77 3.93
N ASP A 118 -6.46 -12.95 3.47
CA ASP A 118 -7.56 -13.07 2.50
C ASP A 118 -8.95 -12.80 3.12
N GLN A 119 -9.07 -12.89 4.44
CA GLN A 119 -10.33 -12.54 5.13
C GLN A 119 -10.57 -11.02 5.13
N LEU A 120 -9.52 -10.23 5.08
CA LEU A 120 -9.56 -8.76 5.04
C LEU A 120 -9.10 -8.18 3.69
N ALA A 121 -8.85 -9.02 2.69
CA ALA A 121 -8.51 -8.53 1.35
C ALA A 121 -9.64 -7.66 0.78
N ASP A 122 -9.27 -6.50 0.21
CA ASP A 122 -10.20 -5.48 -0.29
C ASP A 122 -11.20 -4.95 0.77
N ARG A 123 -10.79 -4.93 2.04
CA ARG A 123 -11.61 -4.43 3.15
C ARG A 123 -10.88 -3.36 3.96
N LEU A 124 -11.67 -2.46 4.50
CA LEU A 124 -11.28 -1.43 5.46
C LEU A 124 -12.12 -1.63 6.72
N VAL A 125 -11.48 -1.90 7.85
CA VAL A 125 -12.14 -2.25 9.10
C VAL A 125 -11.55 -1.47 10.27
N PRO A 126 -12.30 -1.26 11.38
CA PRO A 126 -11.74 -0.64 12.59
C PRO A 126 -10.55 -1.46 13.12
N LEU A 127 -9.43 -0.78 13.40
CA LEU A 127 -8.19 -1.42 13.87
C LEU A 127 -8.39 -2.09 15.24
N GLU A 128 -9.18 -1.48 16.10
CA GLU A 128 -9.42 -1.92 17.48
C GLU A 128 -9.99 -3.34 17.58
N ALA A 129 -10.68 -3.80 16.53
CA ALA A 129 -11.20 -5.16 16.46
C ALA A 129 -10.13 -6.24 16.24
N TYR A 130 -8.89 -5.85 15.93
CA TYR A 130 -7.81 -6.74 15.50
C TYR A 130 -6.53 -6.59 16.34
N VAL A 131 -6.59 -5.83 17.40
CA VAL A 131 -5.46 -5.61 18.32
C VAL A 131 -5.84 -5.92 19.74
N GLU A 132 -4.85 -6.22 20.58
CA GLU A 132 -5.06 -6.44 21.99
C GLU A 132 -5.48 -5.14 22.70
N PRO A 133 -6.44 -5.15 23.64
CA PRO A 133 -6.87 -3.95 24.36
C PRO A 133 -5.74 -3.17 25.04
N SER A 134 -4.65 -3.84 25.42
CA SER A 134 -3.46 -3.23 26.02
C SER A 134 -2.73 -2.28 25.07
N THR A 135 -2.95 -2.36 23.76
CA THR A 135 -2.34 -1.49 22.74
C THR A 135 -3.16 -0.23 22.46
N LEU A 136 -4.42 -0.14 22.90
CA LEU A 136 -5.28 1.01 22.64
C LEU A 136 -4.69 2.35 23.11
N PRO A 137 -4.03 2.44 24.29
CA PRO A 137 -3.35 3.69 24.68
C PRO A 137 -2.24 4.11 23.71
N LEU A 138 -1.54 3.16 23.07
CA LEU A 138 -0.49 3.46 22.11
C LEU A 138 -1.08 3.95 20.77
N ILE A 139 -2.27 3.50 20.41
CA ILE A 139 -3.03 4.04 19.26
C ILE A 139 -3.39 5.50 19.56
N GLN A 140 -3.88 5.80 20.78
CA GLN A 140 -4.20 7.16 21.18
C GLN A 140 -2.96 8.07 21.19
N ASP A 141 -1.79 7.57 21.59
CA ASP A 141 -0.52 8.32 21.53
C ASP A 141 -0.17 8.77 20.09
N ILE A 142 -0.54 7.99 19.06
CA ILE A 142 -0.35 8.35 17.65
C ILE A 142 -1.31 9.48 17.25
N LEU A 143 -2.58 9.37 17.66
CA LEU A 143 -3.61 10.36 17.35
C LEU A 143 -3.30 11.72 18.01
N ASP A 144 -2.85 11.70 19.25
CA ASP A 144 -2.58 12.89 20.06
C ASP A 144 -1.17 13.50 19.83
N ALA A 145 -0.31 12.83 19.06
CA ALA A 145 1.04 13.31 18.82
C ALA A 145 1.04 14.69 18.13
N PRO A 146 1.74 15.69 18.71
CA PRO A 146 1.69 17.08 18.26
C PRO A 146 2.42 17.33 16.93
N ASP A 147 3.35 16.44 16.57
CA ASP A 147 4.14 16.52 15.34
C ASP A 147 4.48 15.14 14.77
N GLU A 148 4.96 15.12 13.53
CA GLU A 148 5.27 13.89 12.81
C GLU A 148 6.39 13.09 13.46
N THR A 149 7.37 13.70 14.09
CA THR A 149 8.50 13.00 14.75
C THR A 149 8.00 12.22 15.95
N GLN A 150 7.15 12.85 16.76
CA GLN A 150 6.54 12.19 17.92
C GLN A 150 5.54 11.12 17.48
N ARG A 151 4.80 11.36 16.39
CA ARG A 151 3.87 10.39 15.81
C ARG A 151 4.57 9.14 15.30
N VAL A 152 5.70 9.29 14.60
CA VAL A 152 6.56 8.18 14.18
C VAL A 152 7.08 7.39 15.38
N THR A 153 7.54 8.09 16.43
CA THR A 153 8.00 7.45 17.66
C THR A 153 6.88 6.67 18.36
N ALA A 154 5.66 7.22 18.40
CA ALA A 154 4.49 6.54 18.95
C ALA A 154 4.11 5.31 18.11
N ALA A 155 4.18 5.41 16.79
CA ALA A 155 3.95 4.28 15.89
C ALA A 155 4.99 3.16 16.08
N ASP A 156 6.27 3.49 16.20
CA ASP A 156 7.32 2.50 16.50
C ASP A 156 7.03 1.74 17.81
N ARG A 157 6.55 2.43 18.84
CA ARG A 157 6.14 1.79 20.11
C ARG A 157 4.94 0.87 19.92
N LEU A 158 3.91 1.31 19.18
CA LEU A 158 2.73 0.49 18.89
C LEU A 158 3.13 -0.79 18.17
N PHE A 159 3.87 -0.70 17.08
CA PHE A 159 4.27 -1.87 16.30
C PHE A 159 5.17 -2.81 17.09
N THR A 160 6.07 -2.29 17.93
CA THR A 160 6.89 -3.11 18.82
C THR A 160 6.03 -3.87 19.83
N ALA A 161 5.01 -3.23 20.41
CA ALA A 161 4.10 -3.85 21.36
C ALA A 161 3.15 -4.88 20.70
N MET A 162 2.81 -4.71 19.44
CA MET A 162 1.97 -5.65 18.69
C MET A 162 2.69 -6.93 18.27
N VAL A 163 4.02 -6.96 18.26
CA VAL A 163 4.76 -8.17 17.87
C VAL A 163 4.51 -9.29 18.86
N ASP A 164 3.93 -10.40 18.39
CA ASP A 164 3.84 -11.63 19.13
C ASP A 164 5.08 -12.52 18.85
N PRO A 165 6.04 -12.60 19.78
CA PRO A 165 7.25 -13.39 19.57
C PRO A 165 7.00 -14.90 19.58
N ALA A 166 5.87 -15.35 20.13
CA ALA A 166 5.50 -16.77 20.16
C ALA A 166 4.84 -17.24 18.85
N ARG A 167 4.42 -16.33 17.99
CA ARG A 167 3.74 -16.64 16.74
C ARG A 167 4.67 -17.30 15.75
N ARG A 168 4.36 -18.55 15.40
CA ARG A 168 5.10 -19.31 14.39
C ARG A 168 4.68 -18.88 13.01
N ILE A 169 5.61 -18.34 12.24
CA ILE A 169 5.42 -17.96 10.85
C ILE A 169 6.44 -18.66 9.96
N ASP A 170 6.11 -18.76 8.70
CA ASP A 170 6.95 -19.36 7.68
C ASP A 170 7.75 -18.26 6.98
N GLU A 171 8.83 -17.80 7.65
CA GLU A 171 9.64 -16.67 7.16
C GLU A 171 10.28 -16.99 5.81
N GLU A 172 10.80 -18.21 5.63
CA GLU A 172 11.40 -18.63 4.36
C GLU A 172 10.42 -18.51 3.20
N PHE A 173 9.17 -18.97 3.38
CA PHE A 173 8.12 -18.82 2.38
C PHE A 173 7.81 -17.35 2.09
N LEU A 174 7.69 -16.53 3.13
CA LEU A 174 7.44 -15.10 3.00
C LEU A 174 8.55 -14.40 2.20
N ASP A 175 9.81 -14.69 2.52
CA ASP A 175 10.98 -14.12 1.84
C ASP A 175 11.03 -14.54 0.37
N GLN A 176 10.81 -15.82 0.07
CA GLN A 176 10.81 -16.34 -1.31
C GLN A 176 9.70 -15.70 -2.17
N VAL A 177 8.46 -15.63 -1.66
CA VAL A 177 7.35 -15.00 -2.39
C VAL A 177 7.57 -13.50 -2.51
N THR A 178 8.09 -12.85 -1.47
CA THR A 178 8.40 -11.41 -1.50
C THR A 178 9.46 -11.11 -2.56
N ALA A 179 10.54 -11.86 -2.62
CA ALA A 179 11.58 -11.71 -3.64
C ALA A 179 11.02 -11.90 -5.06
N TRP A 180 10.13 -12.89 -5.22
CA TRP A 180 9.48 -13.17 -6.51
C TRP A 180 8.62 -12.00 -7.01
N ILE A 181 7.73 -11.44 -6.15
CA ILE A 181 6.86 -10.33 -6.55
C ILE A 181 7.59 -8.99 -6.64
N ALA A 182 8.72 -8.84 -5.97
CA ALA A 182 9.56 -7.65 -6.03
C ALA A 182 10.37 -7.55 -7.32
N SER A 183 10.57 -8.66 -8.03
CA SER A 183 11.29 -8.65 -9.30
C SER A 183 10.56 -7.78 -10.33
N PRO A 184 11.26 -6.85 -11.00
CA PRO A 184 10.68 -6.05 -12.09
C PRO A 184 10.17 -6.89 -13.26
N GLU A 185 10.79 -8.04 -13.46
CA GLU A 185 10.43 -9.08 -14.44
C GLU A 185 10.19 -10.38 -13.67
N PRO A 186 9.04 -10.51 -12.99
CA PRO A 186 8.79 -11.68 -12.18
C PRO A 186 8.72 -12.93 -13.07
N ASN A 187 9.51 -13.93 -12.71
CA ASN A 187 9.45 -15.25 -13.35
C ASN A 187 8.03 -15.80 -13.35
N GLU A 188 7.74 -16.67 -14.31
CA GLU A 188 6.43 -17.33 -14.34
C GLU A 188 6.16 -18.08 -13.01
N LEU A 189 4.89 -18.13 -12.63
CA LEU A 189 4.45 -18.84 -11.42
C LEU A 189 4.96 -20.28 -11.35
N ALA A 190 5.10 -20.95 -12.51
CA ALA A 190 5.63 -22.31 -12.60
C ALA A 190 7.07 -22.40 -12.06
N VAL A 191 7.90 -21.36 -12.28
CA VAL A 191 9.28 -21.29 -11.76
C VAL A 191 9.25 -21.19 -10.24
N LEU A 192 8.46 -20.28 -9.68
CA LEU A 192 8.30 -20.17 -8.23
C LEU A 192 7.87 -21.50 -7.60
N ILE A 193 6.87 -22.19 -8.20
CA ILE A 193 6.39 -23.47 -7.69
C ILE A 193 7.49 -24.53 -7.74
N SER A 194 8.30 -24.56 -8.81
CA SER A 194 9.38 -25.54 -8.97
C SER A 194 10.55 -25.33 -8.00
N GLU A 195 10.80 -24.09 -7.60
CA GLU A 195 11.85 -23.72 -6.65
C GLU A 195 11.46 -24.00 -5.19
N MET A 196 10.15 -24.09 -4.91
CA MET A 196 9.65 -24.36 -3.57
C MET A 196 9.47 -25.85 -3.33
N SER A 197 10.02 -26.38 -2.25
CA SER A 197 9.79 -27.77 -1.80
C SER A 197 8.38 -27.96 -1.20
N ARG A 198 7.34 -27.51 -1.90
CA ARG A 198 5.95 -27.45 -1.43
C ARG A 198 4.98 -27.80 -2.55
N SER A 199 3.84 -28.41 -2.19
CA SER A 199 2.76 -28.62 -3.17
C SER A 199 2.11 -27.29 -3.57
N GLN A 200 1.60 -27.20 -4.80
CA GLN A 200 0.85 -26.04 -5.28
C GLN A 200 -0.27 -25.62 -4.30
N ARG A 201 -1.00 -26.59 -3.74
CA ARG A 201 -2.08 -26.33 -2.77
C ARG A 201 -1.55 -25.67 -1.49
N GLN A 202 -0.37 -26.06 -1.00
CA GLN A 202 0.26 -25.42 0.16
C GLN A 202 0.67 -24.00 -0.17
N ILE A 203 1.27 -23.76 -1.34
CA ILE A 203 1.66 -22.43 -1.82
C ILE A 203 0.43 -21.51 -1.90
N GLU A 204 -0.66 -21.98 -2.54
CA GLU A 204 -1.90 -21.22 -2.64
C GLU A 204 -2.48 -20.85 -1.27
N ARG A 205 -2.52 -21.80 -0.33
CA ARG A 205 -3.02 -21.57 1.02
C ARG A 205 -2.15 -20.53 1.77
N LEU A 206 -0.83 -20.65 1.69
CA LEU A 206 0.09 -19.73 2.38
C LEU A 206 0.08 -18.34 1.72
N CYS A 207 -0.03 -18.25 0.40
CA CYS A 207 -0.20 -16.96 -0.28
C CYS A 207 -1.50 -16.26 0.17
N LYS A 208 -2.62 -16.97 0.25
CA LYS A 208 -3.86 -16.40 0.79
C LYS A 208 -3.69 -15.93 2.23
N LYS A 209 -3.08 -16.77 3.06
CA LYS A 209 -2.87 -16.46 4.47
C LYS A 209 -2.07 -15.18 4.69
N TYR A 210 -0.96 -14.99 3.98
CA TYR A 210 0.00 -13.91 4.27
C TYR A 210 -0.09 -12.72 3.31
N PHE A 211 -0.50 -12.96 2.05
CA PHE A 211 -0.56 -11.91 1.03
C PHE A 211 -2.01 -11.56 0.63
N GLY A 212 -3.00 -12.33 1.08
CA GLY A 212 -4.42 -12.05 0.85
C GLY A 212 -4.99 -12.61 -0.45
N SER A 213 -4.21 -13.30 -1.29
CA SER A 213 -4.73 -13.93 -2.51
C SER A 213 -3.90 -15.12 -2.99
N ALA A 214 -4.44 -15.85 -3.98
CA ALA A 214 -3.69 -16.90 -4.66
C ALA A 214 -2.51 -16.31 -5.48
N PRO A 215 -1.42 -17.09 -5.68
CA PRO A 215 -0.20 -16.65 -6.34
C PRO A 215 -0.43 -16.00 -7.72
N LYS A 216 -1.35 -16.55 -8.52
CA LYS A 216 -1.67 -16.03 -9.86
C LYS A 216 -2.21 -14.57 -9.82
N LEU A 217 -3.08 -14.25 -8.86
CA LEU A 217 -3.62 -12.90 -8.70
C LEU A 217 -2.56 -11.96 -8.12
N LEU A 218 -1.77 -12.46 -7.18
CA LEU A 218 -0.64 -11.75 -6.60
C LEU A 218 0.36 -11.33 -7.69
N HIS A 219 0.78 -12.26 -8.55
CA HIS A 219 1.67 -11.99 -9.68
C HIS A 219 1.12 -10.92 -10.63
N ARG A 220 -0.15 -11.04 -11.01
CA ARG A 220 -0.81 -10.07 -11.88
C ARG A 220 -0.85 -8.67 -11.27
N LYS A 221 -1.19 -8.58 -9.98
CA LYS A 221 -1.18 -7.30 -9.25
C LYS A 221 0.18 -6.63 -9.32
N PHE A 222 1.24 -7.32 -8.86
CA PHE A 222 2.56 -6.69 -8.78
C PHE A 222 3.15 -6.39 -10.14
N ARG A 223 2.91 -7.20 -11.15
CA ARG A 223 3.29 -6.91 -12.54
C ARG A 223 2.64 -5.60 -13.06
N ALA A 224 1.36 -5.39 -12.77
CA ALA A 224 0.66 -4.15 -13.15
C ALA A 224 1.16 -2.94 -12.35
N LEU A 225 1.45 -3.10 -11.05
CA LEU A 225 2.01 -2.03 -10.22
C LEU A 225 3.43 -1.65 -10.66
N HIS A 226 4.29 -2.62 -10.97
CA HIS A 226 5.61 -2.37 -11.55
C HIS A 226 5.53 -1.61 -12.87
N SER A 227 4.57 -1.96 -13.72
CA SER A 227 4.35 -1.25 -14.98
C SER A 227 3.98 0.23 -14.74
N ALA A 228 3.11 0.53 -13.78
CA ALA A 228 2.75 1.89 -13.40
C ALA A 228 3.95 2.67 -12.81
N ASN A 229 4.75 2.01 -11.98
CA ASN A 229 5.97 2.59 -11.43
C ASN A 229 6.97 2.96 -12.55
N ARG A 230 7.20 2.07 -13.51
CA ARG A 230 8.08 2.33 -14.67
C ARG A 230 7.58 3.51 -15.50
N LEU A 231 6.26 3.59 -15.76
CA LEU A 231 5.67 4.73 -16.48
C LEU A 231 5.97 6.06 -15.78
N THR A 232 5.87 6.09 -14.45
CA THR A 232 6.10 7.31 -13.66
C THR A 232 7.58 7.65 -13.52
N TRP A 233 8.43 6.65 -13.21
CA TRP A 233 9.83 6.90 -12.85
C TRP A 233 10.74 7.11 -14.05
N GLN A 234 10.41 6.49 -15.19
CA GLN A 234 11.15 6.63 -16.44
C GLN A 234 10.57 7.73 -17.33
N ASP A 235 9.55 8.43 -16.87
CA ASP A 235 8.81 9.49 -17.61
C ASP A 235 8.43 9.05 -19.04
N LEU A 236 7.95 7.80 -19.14
CA LEU A 236 7.61 7.21 -20.44
C LEU A 236 6.31 7.81 -20.98
N THR A 237 6.36 8.26 -22.21
CA THR A 237 5.21 8.83 -22.93
C THR A 237 4.43 7.79 -23.73
N ASP A 238 5.02 6.63 -23.98
CA ASP A 238 4.36 5.50 -24.66
C ASP A 238 4.40 4.25 -23.79
N TRP A 239 3.24 3.79 -23.35
CA TRP A 239 3.09 2.58 -22.55
C TRP A 239 3.40 1.29 -23.32
N ARG A 240 3.45 1.35 -24.68
CA ARG A 240 3.78 0.20 -25.52
C ARG A 240 5.18 -0.30 -25.27
N ASP A 241 6.10 0.59 -24.86
CA ASP A 241 7.48 0.23 -24.50
C ASP A 241 7.54 -0.74 -23.33
N ILE A 242 6.55 -0.66 -22.40
CA ILE A 242 6.42 -1.61 -21.30
C ILE A 242 5.61 -2.85 -21.72
N ALA A 243 4.51 -2.65 -22.43
CA ALA A 243 3.62 -3.74 -22.82
C ALA A 243 4.34 -4.85 -23.59
N THR A 244 5.21 -4.48 -24.53
CA THR A 244 5.96 -5.42 -25.38
C THR A 244 6.99 -6.26 -24.62
N THR A 245 7.49 -5.78 -23.49
CA THR A 245 8.51 -6.48 -22.70
C THR A 245 7.92 -7.39 -21.63
N VAL A 246 6.70 -7.10 -21.17
CA VAL A 246 6.11 -7.77 -19.98
C VAL A 246 4.87 -8.60 -20.32
N TYR A 247 4.20 -8.30 -21.44
CA TYR A 247 2.94 -8.94 -21.83
C TYR A 247 2.99 -9.43 -23.27
N SER A 248 2.42 -10.61 -23.50
CA SER A 248 2.26 -11.17 -24.86
C SER A 248 1.10 -10.54 -25.65
N ASP A 249 0.15 -9.88 -24.97
CA ASP A 249 -1.05 -9.27 -25.57
C ASP A 249 -1.33 -7.89 -24.95
N GLN A 250 -1.40 -6.85 -25.80
CA GLN A 250 -1.69 -5.49 -25.39
C GLN A 250 -3.07 -5.33 -24.74
N SER A 251 -4.08 -6.03 -25.22
CA SER A 251 -5.44 -5.96 -24.65
C SER A 251 -5.47 -6.55 -23.24
N HIS A 252 -4.68 -7.59 -23.01
CA HIS A 252 -4.51 -8.18 -21.68
C HIS A 252 -3.80 -7.20 -20.74
N PHE A 253 -2.72 -6.55 -21.20
CA PHE A 253 -2.03 -5.50 -20.46
C PHE A 253 -2.99 -4.38 -20.04
N ILE A 254 -3.74 -3.80 -20.97
CA ILE A 254 -4.66 -2.69 -20.67
C ILE A 254 -5.70 -3.07 -19.63
N ARG A 255 -6.31 -4.27 -19.74
CA ARG A 255 -7.30 -4.75 -18.78
C ARG A 255 -6.71 -4.96 -17.39
N GLU A 256 -5.54 -5.61 -17.32
CA GLU A 256 -4.86 -5.89 -16.07
C GLU A 256 -4.35 -4.61 -15.40
N PHE A 257 -3.75 -3.72 -16.17
CA PHE A 257 -3.30 -2.42 -15.68
C PHE A 257 -4.47 -1.62 -15.07
N LYS A 258 -5.61 -1.54 -15.79
CA LYS A 258 -6.81 -0.85 -15.30
C LYS A 258 -7.40 -1.49 -14.05
N GLN A 259 -7.39 -2.83 -13.97
CA GLN A 259 -7.89 -3.57 -12.80
C GLN A 259 -7.21 -3.13 -11.50
N PHE A 260 -5.89 -2.92 -11.52
CA PHE A 260 -5.12 -2.64 -10.31
C PHE A 260 -4.77 -1.16 -10.12
N ASN A 261 -4.73 -0.37 -11.19
CA ASN A 261 -4.39 1.05 -11.13
C ASN A 261 -5.62 1.98 -11.31
N GLY A 262 -6.80 1.44 -11.64
CA GLY A 262 -8.05 2.19 -11.79
C GLY A 262 -8.17 2.97 -13.12
N ARG A 263 -7.10 3.07 -13.88
CA ARG A 263 -7.01 3.79 -15.15
C ARG A 263 -6.34 2.93 -16.20
N THR A 264 -6.66 3.16 -17.47
CA THR A 264 -5.87 2.57 -18.56
C THR A 264 -4.47 3.17 -18.59
N PRO A 265 -3.47 2.50 -19.21
CA PRO A 265 -2.12 3.06 -19.33
C PRO A 265 -2.10 4.44 -19.98
N SER A 266 -2.95 4.66 -21.01
CA SER A 266 -3.05 5.95 -21.69
C SER A 266 -3.64 7.05 -20.81
N GLU A 267 -4.68 6.74 -20.01
CA GLU A 267 -5.24 7.66 -19.02
C GLU A 267 -4.23 7.95 -17.90
N PHE A 268 -3.46 6.93 -17.49
CA PHE A 268 -2.43 7.05 -16.47
C PHE A 268 -1.30 8.00 -16.89
N ILE A 269 -0.84 7.95 -18.14
CA ILE A 269 0.18 8.88 -18.67
C ILE A 269 -0.36 10.31 -18.80
N LYS A 270 -1.62 10.46 -19.27
CA LYS A 270 -2.22 11.77 -19.57
C LYS A 270 -2.83 12.47 -18.36
N GLY A 271 -3.17 11.74 -17.32
CA GLY A 271 -4.07 12.22 -16.28
C GLY A 271 -3.41 12.86 -15.07
N ALA A 272 -4.16 13.77 -14.45
CA ALA A 272 -3.88 14.30 -13.13
C ALA A 272 -4.31 13.29 -12.06
N HIS A 273 -3.50 12.27 -11.82
CA HIS A 273 -3.64 11.38 -10.65
C HIS A 273 -2.68 11.87 -9.58
N ILE A 274 -3.14 12.87 -8.88
CA ILE A 274 -2.35 13.65 -7.93
C ILE A 274 -1.74 12.74 -6.86
N LEU A 275 -2.58 11.94 -6.19
CA LEU A 275 -2.14 11.09 -5.08
C LEU A 275 -1.15 10.01 -5.53
N VAL A 276 -1.49 9.27 -6.58
CA VAL A 276 -0.63 8.16 -7.05
C VAL A 276 0.71 8.69 -7.56
N ARG A 277 0.71 9.78 -8.32
CA ARG A 277 1.93 10.38 -8.85
C ARG A 277 2.84 10.89 -7.73
N MET A 278 2.27 11.57 -6.73
CA MET A 278 3.03 12.05 -5.58
C MET A 278 3.62 10.90 -4.77
N THR A 279 2.82 9.90 -4.44
CA THR A 279 3.30 8.73 -3.69
C THR A 279 4.44 8.03 -4.41
N LEU A 280 4.36 7.85 -5.73
CA LEU A 280 5.41 7.21 -6.51
C LEU A 280 6.68 8.06 -6.59
N GLN A 281 6.56 9.38 -6.79
CA GLN A 281 7.72 10.28 -6.85
C GLN A 281 8.43 10.38 -5.50
N GLN A 282 7.68 10.45 -4.41
CA GLN A 282 8.27 10.51 -3.06
C GLN A 282 8.96 9.19 -2.67
N ARG A 283 8.43 8.06 -3.09
CA ARG A 283 9.03 6.73 -2.83
C ARG A 283 10.43 6.58 -3.40
N LEU A 284 10.75 7.22 -4.52
CA LEU A 284 12.11 7.23 -5.06
C LEU A 284 13.16 7.87 -4.13
N GLN A 285 12.72 8.67 -3.16
CA GLN A 285 13.61 9.38 -2.23
C GLN A 285 13.83 8.62 -0.93
N ILE A 286 13.10 7.52 -0.70
CA ILE A 286 13.26 6.68 0.48
C ILE A 286 14.34 5.64 0.19
N ASP A 287 15.17 5.35 1.19
CA ASP A 287 16.13 4.28 1.12
C ASP A 287 15.42 2.91 1.06
N HIS A 288 15.75 2.13 0.03
CA HIS A 288 14.95 0.98 -0.41
C HIS A 288 15.40 -0.32 0.26
N GLU A 289 15.28 -0.42 1.58
CA GLU A 289 15.56 -1.67 2.30
C GLU A 289 14.45 -2.72 2.11
N SER A 290 13.22 -2.28 1.88
CA SER A 290 12.10 -3.18 1.60
C SER A 290 11.65 -3.06 0.16
N PRO A 291 11.48 -4.18 -0.58
CA PRO A 291 10.93 -4.14 -1.92
C PRO A 291 9.52 -3.52 -1.96
N PHE A 292 8.79 -3.57 -0.86
CA PHE A 292 7.47 -2.95 -0.73
C PHE A 292 7.52 -1.43 -0.61
N SER A 293 8.64 -0.84 -0.23
CA SER A 293 8.81 0.62 -0.29
C SER A 293 8.64 1.18 -1.70
N LEU A 294 8.97 0.36 -2.72
CA LEU A 294 8.82 0.73 -4.12
C LEU A 294 7.47 0.33 -4.72
N ILE A 295 6.84 -0.72 -4.22
CA ILE A 295 5.71 -1.37 -4.91
C ILE A 295 4.39 -1.18 -4.18
N GLY A 296 4.44 -1.08 -2.86
CA GLY A 296 3.28 -1.08 -1.95
C GLY A 296 2.37 0.12 -2.02
#